data_8b8c3fd9c87957535e6031a8b07a9643
#
_entry.id   8b8c3fd9c87957535e6031a8b07a9643
#
_cell.length_a   1.000
_cell.length_b   1.000
_cell.length_c   1.000
_cell.angle_alpha   90.00
_cell.angle_beta   90.00
_cell.angle_gamma   90.00
#
_symmetry.space_group_name_H-M   'P 1'
#
loop_
_entity.id
_entity.type
_entity.pdbx_description
1 polymer ?
#
loop_
_entity_poly.entity_id
_entity_poly.type
_entity_poly.pdbx_seq_one_letter_code
_entity_poly.pdbx_strand_id
1 'polypeptide(L)'
;MGTIPDWFWAAVETPYEEGVVEVDECDVRWQAWGERDADKPSLLLVHGMFAHAHWWDFIAPGLLPDYRIAALDLTGMGDSDYRYEYDADTWADELRAVADAAGLGDDTIIVGHSFGGRIGLHTAVRHADRFAGLVLADAGVRDPDESLPERPPMGGRPVLYPDEETARRRFRLQPAQSCANEFLVEYIARNSVMRIDDGFAFKFDTDLMTSMSGVAHEDAERDLRALALPLGLLYGADSELFSERTLGYMRGLRDAPFPTHALADAQHHLFLDQPLAFVEALRTMLTAVRGA
;
A
#
# COMPACT_ATOMS: atom_id res chain seq x y z
N MET A 1 -5.04 22.73 17.80
CA MET A 1 -5.52 21.55 17.09
C MET A 1 -6.80 21.95 16.36
N GLY A 2 -6.85 21.81 15.03
CA GLY A 2 -8.09 21.99 14.27
C GLY A 2 -9.10 20.92 14.66
N THR A 3 -10.39 21.18 14.40
CA THR A 3 -11.44 20.16 14.62
C THR A 3 -11.22 19.03 13.61
N ILE A 4 -11.15 17.77 14.07
CA ILE A 4 -11.09 16.61 13.20
C ILE A 4 -12.38 16.52 12.40
N PRO A 5 -12.32 16.40 11.06
CA PRO A 5 -13.52 16.42 10.22
C PRO A 5 -14.45 15.21 10.49
N ASP A 6 -15.75 15.41 10.38
CA ASP A 6 -16.76 14.35 10.59
C ASP A 6 -16.59 13.16 9.63
N TRP A 7 -16.16 13.41 8.39
CA TRP A 7 -15.92 12.34 7.41
C TRP A 7 -14.87 11.32 7.88
N PHE A 8 -13.86 11.79 8.64
CA PHE A 8 -12.82 10.91 9.17
C PHE A 8 -13.40 9.93 10.19
N TRP A 9 -14.18 10.44 11.16
CA TRP A 9 -14.83 9.58 12.15
C TRP A 9 -15.79 8.60 11.49
N ALA A 10 -16.61 9.07 10.55
CA ALA A 10 -17.50 8.21 9.80
C ALA A 10 -16.74 7.10 9.04
N ALA A 11 -15.55 7.38 8.53
CA ALA A 11 -14.75 6.40 7.85
C ALA A 11 -14.13 5.37 8.82
N VAL A 12 -13.39 5.81 9.84
CA VAL A 12 -12.67 4.88 10.74
C VAL A 12 -13.60 4.09 11.68
N GLU A 13 -14.86 4.54 11.85
CA GLU A 13 -15.91 3.81 12.58
C GLU A 13 -16.71 2.85 11.67
N THR A 14 -16.43 2.82 10.36
CA THR A 14 -17.08 1.88 9.44
C THR A 14 -16.69 0.45 9.81
N PRO A 15 -17.68 -0.43 10.09
CA PRO A 15 -17.39 -1.81 10.45
C PRO A 15 -16.63 -2.55 9.33
N TYR A 16 -15.69 -3.39 9.73
CA TYR A 16 -14.94 -4.30 8.86
C TYR A 16 -14.82 -5.69 9.48
N GLU A 17 -14.56 -6.67 8.66
CA GLU A 17 -14.21 -8.04 9.03
C GLU A 17 -12.68 -8.11 9.19
N GLU A 18 -12.20 -8.83 10.20
CA GLU A 18 -10.78 -9.13 10.38
C GLU A 18 -10.54 -10.62 10.21
N GLY A 19 -9.39 -10.98 9.69
CA GLY A 19 -9.00 -12.37 9.56
C GLY A 19 -7.50 -12.57 9.49
N VAL A 20 -7.15 -13.83 9.48
CA VAL A 20 -5.78 -14.33 9.34
C VAL A 20 -5.78 -15.44 8.30
N VAL A 21 -4.75 -15.49 7.48
CA VAL A 21 -4.48 -16.61 6.60
C VAL A 21 -3.01 -17.01 6.74
N GLU A 22 -2.75 -18.30 6.83
CA GLU A 22 -1.38 -18.82 6.90
C GLU A 22 -0.79 -18.95 5.49
N VAL A 23 0.41 -18.40 5.31
CA VAL A 23 1.22 -18.53 4.09
C VAL A 23 2.64 -18.89 4.50
N ASP A 24 3.14 -20.04 4.07
CA ASP A 24 4.47 -20.55 4.40
C ASP A 24 4.81 -20.41 5.89
N GLU A 25 3.97 -21.01 6.74
CA GLU A 25 4.11 -21.07 8.21
C GLU A 25 4.03 -19.71 8.93
N CYS A 26 3.59 -18.64 8.24
CA CYS A 26 3.40 -17.32 8.82
C CYS A 26 1.96 -16.83 8.69
N ASP A 27 1.46 -16.23 9.75
CA ASP A 27 0.15 -15.61 9.80
C ASP A 27 0.16 -14.24 9.12
N VAL A 28 -0.67 -14.10 8.09
CA VAL A 28 -0.92 -12.85 7.37
C VAL A 28 -2.24 -12.26 7.81
N ARG A 29 -2.20 -11.08 8.44
CA ARG A 29 -3.37 -10.34 8.90
C ARG A 29 -4.01 -9.57 7.76
N TRP A 30 -5.35 -9.55 7.76
CA TRP A 30 -6.13 -8.76 6.82
C TRP A 30 -7.40 -8.20 7.45
N GLN A 31 -7.94 -7.18 6.83
CA GLN A 31 -9.22 -6.58 7.15
C GLN A 31 -10.01 -6.35 5.87
N ALA A 32 -11.36 -6.43 5.94
CA ALA A 32 -12.20 -6.28 4.76
C ALA A 32 -13.51 -5.56 5.06
N TRP A 33 -13.92 -4.70 4.15
CA TRP A 33 -15.13 -3.90 4.22
C TRP A 33 -16.14 -4.32 3.14
N GLY A 34 -17.43 -4.10 3.45
CA GLY A 34 -18.53 -4.45 2.58
C GLY A 34 -19.00 -5.89 2.77
N GLU A 35 -20.14 -6.25 2.20
CA GLU A 35 -20.72 -7.59 2.31
C GLU A 35 -19.96 -8.59 1.44
N ARG A 36 -19.66 -9.76 1.97
CA ARG A 36 -18.88 -10.82 1.30
C ARG A 36 -19.55 -11.33 0.01
N ASP A 37 -20.88 -11.41 0.00
CA ASP A 37 -21.68 -11.95 -1.10
C ASP A 37 -22.29 -10.85 -2.00
N ALA A 38 -21.83 -9.62 -1.87
CA ALA A 38 -22.30 -8.53 -2.72
C ALA A 38 -21.82 -8.77 -4.17
N ASP A 39 -22.73 -8.59 -5.12
CA ASP A 39 -22.41 -8.59 -6.57
C ASP A 39 -21.69 -7.27 -6.93
N LYS A 40 -20.50 -7.09 -6.36
CA LYS A 40 -19.64 -5.91 -6.54
C LYS A 40 -18.23 -6.35 -6.89
N PRO A 41 -17.58 -5.58 -7.77
CA PRO A 41 -16.16 -5.77 -8.02
C PRO A 41 -15.33 -5.58 -6.76
N SER A 42 -14.15 -6.17 -6.76
CA SER A 42 -13.32 -6.23 -5.56
C SER A 42 -12.02 -5.44 -5.69
N LEU A 43 -11.52 -4.94 -4.56
CA LEU A 43 -10.22 -4.27 -4.45
C LEU A 43 -9.39 -4.94 -3.37
N LEU A 44 -8.11 -5.10 -3.65
CA LEU A 44 -7.09 -5.47 -2.67
C LEU A 44 -6.11 -4.29 -2.49
N LEU A 45 -6.12 -3.68 -1.32
CA LEU A 45 -5.29 -2.51 -0.99
C LEU A 45 -4.00 -2.96 -0.31
N VAL A 46 -2.86 -2.54 -0.85
CA VAL A 46 -1.53 -2.95 -0.38
C VAL A 46 -0.75 -1.72 0.06
N HIS A 47 -0.32 -1.72 1.33
CA HIS A 47 0.39 -0.61 1.96
C HIS A 47 1.85 -0.49 1.52
N GLY A 48 2.47 0.66 1.78
CA GLY A 48 3.88 0.92 1.52
C GLY A 48 4.83 0.28 2.56
N MET A 49 6.13 0.46 2.36
CA MET A 49 7.16 -0.01 3.30
C MET A 49 6.95 0.56 4.70
N PHE A 50 7.05 -0.28 5.73
CA PHE A 50 6.87 0.07 7.16
C PHE A 50 5.49 0.63 7.51
N ALA A 51 4.50 0.46 6.61
CA ALA A 51 3.11 0.78 6.85
C ALA A 51 2.33 -0.49 7.27
N HIS A 52 1.00 -0.41 7.29
CA HIS A 52 0.09 -1.49 7.65
C HIS A 52 -1.31 -1.22 7.11
N ALA A 53 -2.23 -2.19 7.19
CA ALA A 53 -3.58 -2.12 6.63
C ALA A 53 -4.39 -0.92 7.13
N HIS A 54 -4.20 -0.49 8.37
CA HIS A 54 -4.90 0.67 8.94
C HIS A 54 -4.59 2.02 8.24
N TRP A 55 -3.63 2.08 7.34
CA TRP A 55 -3.45 3.24 6.46
C TRP A 55 -4.60 3.41 5.47
N TRP A 56 -5.40 2.38 5.30
CA TRP A 56 -6.55 2.38 4.39
C TRP A 56 -7.90 2.62 5.09
N ASP A 57 -7.97 2.67 6.42
CA ASP A 57 -9.20 2.77 7.20
C ASP A 57 -10.04 4.02 6.88
N PHE A 58 -9.38 5.12 6.53
CA PHE A 58 -10.03 6.36 6.16
C PHE A 58 -10.19 6.54 4.63
N ILE A 59 -9.76 5.56 3.83
CA ILE A 59 -9.88 5.55 2.37
C ILE A 59 -10.90 4.50 1.91
N ALA A 60 -10.77 3.26 2.37
CA ALA A 60 -11.60 2.15 1.94
C ALA A 60 -13.11 2.43 2.06
N PRO A 61 -13.63 3.00 3.16
CA PRO A 61 -15.06 3.30 3.29
C PRO A 61 -15.59 4.24 2.21
N GLY A 62 -14.77 5.14 1.70
CA GLY A 62 -15.12 6.03 0.59
C GLY A 62 -15.41 5.29 -0.73
N LEU A 63 -14.99 4.04 -0.88
CA LEU A 63 -15.16 3.22 -2.09
C LEU A 63 -16.26 2.16 -1.94
N LEU A 64 -16.80 1.94 -0.74
CA LEU A 64 -17.79 0.88 -0.43
C LEU A 64 -19.07 0.89 -1.26
N PRO A 65 -19.62 2.05 -1.71
CA PRO A 65 -20.82 2.02 -2.55
C PRO A 65 -20.64 1.13 -3.79
N ASP A 66 -19.39 1.02 -4.30
CA ASP A 66 -19.10 0.40 -5.58
C ASP A 66 -18.28 -0.89 -5.48
N TYR A 67 -17.57 -1.13 -4.35
CA TYR A 67 -16.58 -2.21 -4.25
C TYR A 67 -16.70 -3.00 -2.94
N ARG A 68 -16.37 -4.30 -3.01
CA ARG A 68 -15.89 -5.11 -1.88
C ARG A 68 -14.39 -4.86 -1.74
N ILE A 69 -13.88 -4.61 -0.51
CA ILE A 69 -12.49 -4.17 -0.33
C ILE A 69 -11.82 -4.98 0.76
N ALA A 70 -10.60 -5.40 0.52
CA ALA A 70 -9.72 -5.92 1.56
C ALA A 70 -8.38 -5.16 1.58
N ALA A 71 -7.74 -5.14 2.73
CA ALA A 71 -6.36 -4.70 2.93
C ALA A 71 -5.64 -5.72 3.81
N LEU A 72 -4.33 -5.85 3.63
CA LEU A 72 -3.51 -6.79 4.40
C LEU A 72 -2.33 -6.06 5.04
N ASP A 73 -1.75 -6.72 6.04
CA ASP A 73 -0.41 -6.44 6.52
C ASP A 73 0.54 -7.42 5.83
N LEU A 74 1.48 -6.95 5.02
CA LEU A 74 2.54 -7.79 4.46
C LEU A 74 3.41 -8.35 5.60
N THR A 75 3.82 -9.62 5.53
CA THR A 75 4.72 -10.17 6.56
C THR A 75 5.96 -9.30 6.76
N GLY A 76 6.39 -9.18 8.01
CA GLY A 76 7.42 -8.24 8.45
C GLY A 76 6.91 -6.84 8.76
N MET A 77 5.60 -6.56 8.62
CA MET A 77 4.97 -5.27 8.84
C MET A 77 3.57 -5.44 9.44
N GLY A 78 3.11 -4.42 10.18
CA GLY A 78 1.79 -4.45 10.83
C GLY A 78 1.67 -5.52 11.91
N ASP A 79 0.55 -6.21 11.93
CA ASP A 79 0.23 -7.28 12.87
C ASP A 79 0.42 -8.69 12.26
N SER A 80 1.00 -8.80 11.05
CA SER A 80 1.43 -10.06 10.45
C SER A 80 2.75 -10.55 11.04
N ASP A 81 3.01 -11.85 10.91
CA ASP A 81 4.22 -12.47 11.41
C ASP A 81 5.49 -11.95 10.73
N TYR A 82 6.64 -12.18 11.36
CA TYR A 82 7.96 -11.88 10.83
C TYR A 82 8.60 -13.15 10.27
N ARG A 83 9.41 -12.98 9.21
CA ARG A 83 10.14 -14.06 8.53
C ARG A 83 11.64 -13.88 8.71
N TYR A 84 12.40 -14.96 8.57
CA TYR A 84 13.87 -14.88 8.51
C TYR A 84 14.36 -14.25 7.20
N GLU A 85 13.66 -14.52 6.10
CA GLU A 85 13.92 -13.98 4.78
C GLU A 85 12.61 -13.55 4.14
N TYR A 86 12.64 -12.49 3.39
CA TYR A 86 11.50 -11.94 2.67
C TYR A 86 11.78 -11.93 1.17
N ASP A 87 10.81 -12.30 0.37
CA ASP A 87 10.94 -12.26 -1.08
C ASP A 87 9.64 -11.86 -1.77
N ALA A 88 9.76 -11.38 -3.01
CA ALA A 88 8.62 -10.90 -3.78
C ALA A 88 7.61 -12.01 -4.09
N ASP A 89 8.07 -13.26 -4.28
CA ASP A 89 7.21 -14.40 -4.59
C ASP A 89 6.31 -14.74 -3.39
N THR A 90 6.88 -14.78 -2.18
CA THR A 90 6.14 -15.03 -0.94
C THR A 90 5.11 -13.93 -0.69
N TRP A 91 5.48 -12.66 -0.80
CA TRP A 91 4.52 -11.56 -0.68
C TRP A 91 3.42 -11.61 -1.75
N ALA A 92 3.73 -12.02 -2.99
CA ALA A 92 2.72 -12.20 -4.02
C ALA A 92 1.73 -13.32 -3.68
N ASP A 93 2.21 -14.41 -3.08
CA ASP A 93 1.38 -15.51 -2.59
C ASP A 93 0.53 -15.08 -1.39
N GLU A 94 1.01 -14.17 -0.51
CA GLU A 94 0.23 -13.53 0.54
C GLU A 94 -0.95 -12.72 -0.02
N LEU A 95 -0.71 -11.89 -1.03
CA LEU A 95 -1.78 -11.11 -1.68
C LEU A 95 -2.87 -12.02 -2.25
N ARG A 96 -2.48 -13.10 -2.93
CA ARG A 96 -3.42 -14.09 -3.47
C ARG A 96 -4.21 -14.78 -2.35
N ALA A 97 -3.51 -15.27 -1.32
CA ALA A 97 -4.13 -15.98 -0.20
C ALA A 97 -5.13 -15.08 0.57
N VAL A 98 -4.78 -13.82 0.80
CA VAL A 98 -5.68 -12.84 1.42
C VAL A 98 -6.89 -12.55 0.53
N ALA A 99 -6.70 -12.37 -0.79
CA ALA A 99 -7.82 -12.17 -1.70
C ALA A 99 -8.83 -13.32 -1.64
N ASP A 100 -8.35 -14.58 -1.54
CA ASP A 100 -9.17 -15.77 -1.40
C ASP A 100 -9.84 -15.83 -0.02
N ALA A 101 -9.09 -15.63 1.06
CA ALA A 101 -9.59 -15.65 2.45
C ALA A 101 -10.63 -14.57 2.74
N ALA A 102 -10.42 -13.36 2.22
CA ALA A 102 -11.36 -12.24 2.33
C ALA A 102 -12.59 -12.38 1.42
N GLY A 103 -12.64 -13.41 0.57
CA GLY A 103 -13.75 -13.67 -0.36
C GLY A 103 -13.87 -12.61 -1.46
N LEU A 104 -12.74 -12.14 -1.98
CA LEU A 104 -12.72 -11.24 -3.13
C LEU A 104 -12.92 -12.05 -4.42
N GLY A 105 -13.68 -11.50 -5.39
CA GLY A 105 -13.93 -12.12 -6.68
C GLY A 105 -12.72 -12.11 -7.63
N ASP A 106 -12.84 -12.84 -8.76
CA ASP A 106 -11.78 -12.89 -9.79
C ASP A 106 -11.64 -11.57 -10.56
N ASP A 107 -12.55 -10.63 -10.35
CA ASP A 107 -12.50 -9.28 -10.90
C ASP A 107 -11.75 -8.27 -9.98
N THR A 108 -10.98 -8.79 -9.02
CA THR A 108 -10.21 -7.98 -8.05
C THR A 108 -9.12 -7.17 -8.75
N ILE A 109 -9.12 -5.86 -8.49
CA ILE A 109 -8.01 -4.97 -8.86
C ILE A 109 -7.12 -4.74 -7.63
N ILE A 110 -5.82 -4.91 -7.81
CA ILE A 110 -4.82 -4.55 -6.79
C ILE A 110 -4.60 -3.04 -6.83
N VAL A 111 -4.63 -2.40 -5.66
CA VAL A 111 -4.24 -0.99 -5.48
C VAL A 111 -3.07 -0.94 -4.53
N GLY A 112 -1.87 -0.69 -5.04
CA GLY A 112 -0.66 -0.72 -4.23
C GLY A 112 0.01 0.64 -4.10
N HIS A 113 0.27 1.08 -2.86
CA HIS A 113 1.02 2.29 -2.58
C HIS A 113 2.52 2.01 -2.43
N SER A 114 3.37 2.79 -3.11
CA SER A 114 4.82 2.74 -2.93
C SER A 114 5.37 1.31 -3.06
N PHE A 115 5.97 0.76 -2.00
CA PHE A 115 6.44 -0.63 -1.96
C PHE A 115 5.32 -1.65 -2.24
N GLY A 116 4.12 -1.44 -1.69
CA GLY A 116 2.95 -2.28 -1.99
C GLY A 116 2.54 -2.25 -3.46
N GLY A 117 2.80 -1.14 -4.17
CA GLY A 117 2.63 -1.09 -5.63
C GLY A 117 3.65 -1.95 -6.38
N ARG A 118 4.88 -2.04 -5.85
CA ARG A 118 5.91 -2.93 -6.40
C ARG A 118 5.56 -4.40 -6.22
N ILE A 119 5.12 -4.78 -5.01
CA ILE A 119 4.65 -6.15 -4.73
C ILE A 119 3.38 -6.43 -5.54
N GLY A 120 2.44 -5.49 -5.64
CA GLY A 120 1.25 -5.59 -6.47
C GLY A 120 1.58 -5.81 -7.96
N LEU A 121 2.61 -5.16 -8.48
CA LEU A 121 3.08 -5.36 -9.86
C LEU A 121 3.60 -6.79 -10.05
N HIS A 122 4.45 -7.27 -9.15
CA HIS A 122 4.96 -8.64 -9.19
C HIS A 122 3.81 -9.66 -9.08
N THR A 123 2.87 -9.44 -8.16
CA THR A 123 1.66 -10.26 -7.99
C THR A 123 0.81 -10.31 -9.25
N ALA A 124 0.58 -9.17 -9.89
CA ALA A 124 -0.22 -9.07 -11.11
C ALA A 124 0.41 -9.80 -12.32
N VAL A 125 1.74 -10.02 -12.28
CA VAL A 125 2.44 -10.86 -13.27
C VAL A 125 2.39 -12.32 -12.88
N ARG A 126 2.70 -12.65 -11.63
CA ARG A 126 2.79 -14.03 -11.11
C ARG A 126 1.43 -14.72 -11.06
N HIS A 127 0.38 -14.00 -10.68
CA HIS A 127 -0.99 -14.48 -10.51
C HIS A 127 -1.97 -13.76 -11.45
N ALA A 128 -1.57 -13.62 -12.73
CA ALA A 128 -2.34 -12.87 -13.73
C ALA A 128 -3.75 -13.44 -14.00
N ASP A 129 -3.98 -14.69 -13.67
CA ASP A 129 -5.28 -15.39 -13.78
C ASP A 129 -6.22 -15.11 -12.58
N ARG A 130 -5.68 -14.54 -11.47
CA ARG A 130 -6.45 -14.28 -10.24
C ARG A 130 -6.89 -12.82 -10.13
N PHE A 131 -6.26 -11.90 -10.82
CA PHE A 131 -6.52 -10.47 -10.69
C PHE A 131 -6.93 -9.86 -12.03
N ALA A 132 -7.76 -8.82 -11.99
CA ALA A 132 -8.31 -8.16 -13.18
C ALA A 132 -7.57 -6.89 -13.57
N GLY A 133 -6.68 -6.37 -12.73
CA GLY A 133 -5.92 -5.15 -13.01
C GLY A 133 -5.07 -4.69 -11.85
N LEU A 134 -4.31 -3.62 -12.09
CA LEU A 134 -3.42 -3.00 -11.12
C LEU A 134 -3.54 -1.48 -11.16
N VAL A 135 -3.63 -0.86 -9.99
CA VAL A 135 -3.46 0.59 -9.83
C VAL A 135 -2.26 0.84 -8.93
N LEU A 136 -1.27 1.55 -9.45
CA LEU A 136 -0.12 2.01 -8.70
C LEU A 136 -0.42 3.39 -8.10
N ALA A 137 -0.24 3.54 -6.80
CA ALA A 137 -0.36 4.79 -6.08
C ALA A 137 1.04 5.25 -5.63
N ASP A 138 1.58 6.25 -6.30
CA ASP A 138 2.94 6.78 -6.15
C ASP A 138 4.02 5.68 -6.10
N ALA A 139 3.84 4.71 -6.99
CA ALA A 139 4.74 3.58 -7.16
C ALA A 139 5.18 3.52 -8.63
N GLY A 140 6.45 3.69 -8.88
CA GLY A 140 6.99 3.74 -10.24
C GLY A 140 8.19 2.84 -10.46
N VAL A 141 8.37 2.42 -11.71
CA VAL A 141 9.61 1.85 -12.21
C VAL A 141 10.42 3.00 -12.80
N ARG A 142 11.45 3.44 -12.07
CA ARG A 142 12.24 4.61 -12.44
C ARG A 142 13.24 4.33 -13.55
N ASP A 143 13.60 5.37 -14.27
CA ASP A 143 14.75 5.35 -15.15
C ASP A 143 16.03 5.07 -14.31
N PRO A 144 16.84 4.05 -14.64
CA PRO A 144 18.05 3.72 -13.86
C PRO A 144 19.07 4.87 -13.81
N ASP A 145 19.04 5.78 -14.79
CA ASP A 145 19.90 6.96 -14.81
C ASP A 145 19.34 8.15 -14.01
N GLU A 146 18.17 7.99 -13.36
CA GLU A 146 17.57 9.01 -12.51
C GLU A 146 18.09 8.90 -11.08
N SER A 147 18.88 9.89 -10.66
CA SER A 147 19.36 9.97 -9.28
C SER A 147 18.25 10.33 -8.31
N LEU A 148 18.15 9.57 -7.22
CA LEU A 148 17.30 9.95 -6.09
C LEU A 148 18.06 10.85 -5.12
N PRO A 149 17.34 11.65 -4.32
CA PRO A 149 17.91 12.25 -3.14
C PRO A 149 18.55 11.17 -2.24
N GLU A 150 19.75 11.45 -1.72
CA GLU A 150 20.35 10.59 -0.71
C GLU A 150 19.42 10.49 0.50
N ARG A 151 19.18 9.28 0.96
CA ARG A 151 18.35 8.99 2.13
C ARG A 151 19.18 8.27 3.18
N PRO A 152 18.93 8.57 4.46
CA PRO A 152 19.54 7.77 5.51
C PRO A 152 19.11 6.30 5.33
N PRO A 153 20.01 5.35 5.66
CA PRO A 153 19.65 3.96 5.63
C PRO A 153 18.45 3.69 6.55
N MET A 154 17.45 2.98 6.03
CA MET A 154 16.31 2.52 6.81
C MET A 154 16.65 1.15 7.40
N GLY A 155 16.15 0.89 8.61
CA GLY A 155 16.48 -0.33 9.35
C GLY A 155 17.52 -0.07 10.43
N GLY A 156 17.81 -1.07 11.24
CA GLY A 156 18.76 -1.00 12.35
C GLY A 156 18.24 -1.74 13.58
N ARG A 157 18.87 -1.53 14.73
CA ARG A 157 18.38 -2.17 15.96
C ARG A 157 17.00 -1.66 16.33
N PRO A 158 16.09 -2.54 16.82
CA PRO A 158 14.81 -2.12 17.34
C PRO A 158 14.99 -1.02 18.38
N VAL A 159 14.27 0.08 18.20
CA VAL A 159 14.24 1.14 19.22
C VAL A 159 13.09 0.85 20.16
N LEU A 160 13.43 0.63 21.44
CA LEU A 160 12.45 0.43 22.49
C LEU A 160 12.11 1.76 23.15
N TYR A 161 10.82 1.98 23.31
CA TYR A 161 10.27 3.15 23.99
C TYR A 161 9.67 2.74 25.34
N PRO A 162 9.79 3.58 26.39
CA PRO A 162 9.33 3.24 27.72
C PRO A 162 7.79 3.18 27.82
N ASP A 163 7.10 3.89 26.96
CA ASP A 163 5.64 3.98 26.91
C ASP A 163 5.14 4.24 25.48
N GLU A 164 3.86 3.94 25.24
CA GLU A 164 3.21 4.09 23.94
C GLU A 164 3.19 5.55 23.46
N GLU A 165 2.95 6.50 24.37
CA GLU A 165 2.88 7.91 24.01
C GLU A 165 4.24 8.40 23.47
N THR A 166 5.33 7.97 24.12
CA THR A 166 6.69 8.28 23.67
C THR A 166 6.96 7.68 22.28
N ALA A 167 6.57 6.42 22.05
CA ALA A 167 6.70 5.78 20.74
C ALA A 167 5.93 6.56 19.67
N ARG A 168 4.64 6.85 19.90
CA ARG A 168 3.77 7.59 18.97
C ARG A 168 4.34 8.96 18.59
N ARG A 169 4.87 9.71 19.56
CA ARG A 169 5.52 11.00 19.30
C ARG A 169 6.79 10.91 18.45
N ARG A 170 7.39 9.72 18.34
CA ARG A 170 8.56 9.42 17.52
C ARG A 170 8.21 8.93 16.12
N PHE A 171 6.95 8.61 15.88
CA PHE A 171 6.50 8.23 14.54
C PHE A 171 6.84 9.33 13.51
N ARG A 172 7.33 8.92 12.36
CA ARG A 172 7.61 9.79 11.22
C ARG A 172 7.25 9.08 9.94
N LEU A 173 6.62 9.79 9.02
CA LEU A 173 6.39 9.31 7.67
C LEU A 173 7.72 8.97 6.98
N GLN A 174 7.73 7.90 6.20
CA GLN A 174 8.88 7.46 5.42
C GLN A 174 8.47 7.23 3.95
N PRO A 175 8.97 8.02 3.02
CA PRO A 175 9.86 9.18 3.19
C PRO A 175 9.25 10.29 4.04
N ALA A 176 10.12 11.09 4.64
CA ALA A 176 9.68 12.23 5.43
C ALA A 176 8.99 13.25 4.53
N GLN A 177 7.78 13.64 4.89
CA GLN A 177 7.03 14.73 4.26
C GLN A 177 6.22 15.48 5.29
N SER A 178 5.89 16.73 5.01
CA SER A 178 4.89 17.48 5.78
C SER A 178 3.49 16.97 5.45
N CYS A 179 2.61 16.93 6.43
CA CYS A 179 1.20 16.59 6.22
C CYS A 179 0.32 17.57 7.00
N ALA A 180 -0.55 18.28 6.29
CA ALA A 180 -1.48 19.23 6.92
C ALA A 180 -2.58 18.52 7.74
N ASN A 181 -2.87 17.25 7.40
CA ASN A 181 -3.85 16.42 8.09
C ASN A 181 -3.19 15.67 9.27
N GLU A 182 -2.69 16.41 10.27
CA GLU A 182 -2.01 15.86 11.44
C GLU A 182 -2.81 14.76 12.15
N PHE A 183 -4.15 14.83 12.11
CA PHE A 183 -5.02 13.82 12.72
C PHE A 183 -4.92 12.46 12.03
N LEU A 184 -4.63 12.40 10.72
CA LEU A 184 -4.38 11.16 10.00
C LEU A 184 -3.04 10.56 10.43
N VAL A 185 -2.02 11.40 10.54
CA VAL A 185 -0.69 10.97 11.01
C VAL A 185 -0.75 10.44 12.44
N GLU A 186 -1.52 11.11 13.31
CA GLU A 186 -1.74 10.64 14.69
C GLU A 186 -2.49 9.31 14.74
N TYR A 187 -3.51 9.13 13.90
CA TYR A 187 -4.24 7.88 13.76
C TYR A 187 -3.31 6.72 13.35
N ILE A 188 -2.51 6.94 12.32
CA ILE A 188 -1.53 5.97 11.84
C ILE A 188 -0.50 5.67 12.92
N ALA A 189 0.07 6.70 13.57
CA ALA A 189 1.05 6.51 14.64
C ALA A 189 0.54 5.63 15.78
N ARG A 190 -0.74 5.79 16.14
CA ARG A 190 -1.40 4.96 17.16
C ARG A 190 -1.43 3.48 16.75
N ASN A 191 -1.79 3.18 15.50
CA ASN A 191 -1.90 1.83 14.99
C ASN A 191 -0.53 1.21 14.63
N SER A 192 0.54 2.03 14.55
CA SER A 192 1.91 1.60 14.20
C SER A 192 2.73 1.11 15.40
N VAL A 193 2.21 1.18 16.64
CA VAL A 193 2.96 0.83 17.85
C VAL A 193 2.42 -0.47 18.45
N MET A 194 3.33 -1.35 18.84
CA MET A 194 3.01 -2.58 19.56
C MET A 194 3.72 -2.62 20.93
N ARG A 195 3.11 -3.32 21.86
CA ARG A 195 3.74 -3.64 23.14
C ARG A 195 4.60 -4.90 22.99
N ILE A 196 5.80 -4.84 23.51
CA ILE A 196 6.71 -5.99 23.65
C ILE A 196 7.15 -6.09 25.12
N ASP A 197 7.84 -7.17 25.50
CA ASP A 197 8.15 -7.46 26.92
C ASP A 197 8.79 -6.29 27.68
N ASP A 198 9.72 -5.59 27.07
CA ASP A 198 10.52 -4.53 27.68
C ASP A 198 10.05 -3.10 27.34
N GLY A 199 8.90 -2.94 26.67
CA GLY A 199 8.41 -1.62 26.28
C GLY A 199 7.52 -1.59 25.05
N PHE A 200 7.73 -0.60 24.21
CA PHE A 200 6.96 -0.40 22.98
C PHE A 200 7.90 -0.26 21.77
N ALA A 201 7.49 -0.79 20.64
CA ALA A 201 8.20 -0.71 19.38
C ALA A 201 7.24 -0.40 18.23
N PHE A 202 7.77 -0.01 17.07
CA PHE A 202 6.97 0.05 15.85
C PHE A 202 6.74 -1.34 15.27
N LYS A 203 5.59 -1.54 14.63
CA LYS A 203 5.14 -2.79 14.03
C LYS A 203 5.83 -3.06 12.69
N PHE A 204 7.13 -3.25 12.69
CA PHE A 204 7.88 -3.74 11.53
C PHE A 204 9.16 -4.44 11.95
N ASP A 205 9.57 -5.41 11.16
CA ASP A 205 10.84 -6.09 11.33
C ASP A 205 12.00 -5.16 10.91
N THR A 206 12.93 -4.93 11.83
CA THR A 206 14.10 -4.07 11.58
C THR A 206 15.10 -4.69 10.60
N ASP A 207 15.07 -6.01 10.43
CA ASP A 207 15.94 -6.74 9.52
C ASP A 207 15.36 -6.86 8.10
N LEU A 208 14.10 -6.46 7.89
CA LEU A 208 13.39 -6.56 6.63
C LEU A 208 14.18 -6.01 5.44
N MET A 209 14.78 -4.81 5.57
CA MET A 209 15.55 -4.17 4.50
C MET A 209 16.82 -4.93 4.10
N THR A 210 17.36 -5.75 5.00
CA THR A 210 18.60 -6.50 4.77
C THR A 210 18.36 -7.96 4.38
N SER A 211 17.14 -8.45 4.60
CA SER A 211 16.74 -9.84 4.36
C SER A 211 15.76 -10.02 3.18
N MET A 212 15.43 -8.94 2.45
CA MET A 212 14.50 -9.02 1.31
C MET A 212 15.22 -9.24 -0.03
N SER A 213 14.57 -9.98 -0.93
CA SER A 213 15.02 -10.29 -2.28
C SER A 213 13.88 -10.17 -3.32
N GLY A 214 14.21 -10.21 -4.61
CA GLY A 214 13.22 -10.15 -5.70
C GLY A 214 12.54 -8.80 -5.87
N VAL A 215 13.05 -7.75 -5.21
CA VAL A 215 12.51 -6.39 -5.23
C VAL A 215 13.51 -5.37 -5.77
N ALA A 216 14.53 -5.81 -6.50
CA ALA A 216 15.48 -4.94 -7.15
C ALA A 216 14.83 -4.15 -8.30
N HIS A 217 15.50 -3.11 -8.75
CA HIS A 217 14.98 -2.28 -9.84
C HIS A 217 14.74 -3.10 -11.12
N GLU A 218 15.65 -3.98 -11.45
CA GLU A 218 15.60 -4.87 -12.62
C GLU A 218 14.41 -5.83 -12.56
N ASP A 219 14.01 -6.26 -11.35
CA ASP A 219 12.82 -7.08 -11.16
C ASP A 219 11.55 -6.31 -11.51
N ALA A 220 11.44 -5.05 -11.05
CA ALA A 220 10.29 -4.22 -11.37
C ALA A 220 10.21 -3.86 -12.86
N GLU A 221 11.33 -3.61 -13.52
CA GLU A 221 11.37 -3.38 -14.96
C GLU A 221 10.92 -4.63 -15.74
N ARG A 222 11.43 -5.80 -15.38
CA ARG A 222 11.01 -7.08 -15.96
C ARG A 222 9.51 -7.29 -15.81
N ASP A 223 8.99 -7.06 -14.60
CA ASP A 223 7.57 -7.28 -14.28
C ASP A 223 6.68 -6.28 -15.02
N LEU A 224 7.07 -5.01 -15.12
CA LEU A 224 6.30 -4.03 -15.88
C LEU A 224 6.24 -4.35 -17.39
N ARG A 225 7.32 -4.89 -17.97
CA ARG A 225 7.34 -5.38 -19.36
C ARG A 225 6.46 -6.61 -19.55
N ALA A 226 6.41 -7.49 -18.54
CA ALA A 226 5.63 -8.74 -18.58
C ALA A 226 4.15 -8.57 -18.22
N LEU A 227 3.77 -7.45 -17.61
CA LEU A 227 2.41 -7.22 -17.12
C LEU A 227 1.40 -7.20 -18.28
N ALA A 228 0.55 -8.23 -18.32
CA ALA A 228 -0.53 -8.35 -19.31
C ALA A 228 -1.83 -7.65 -18.88
N LEU A 229 -2.04 -7.47 -17.57
CA LEU A 229 -3.25 -6.88 -17.02
C LEU A 229 -3.33 -5.37 -17.27
N PRO A 230 -4.56 -4.79 -17.28
CA PRO A 230 -4.77 -3.35 -17.28
C PRO A 230 -4.04 -2.68 -16.11
N LEU A 231 -3.37 -1.57 -16.41
CA LEU A 231 -2.61 -0.77 -15.45
C LEU A 231 -3.17 0.63 -15.36
N GLY A 232 -3.28 1.17 -14.14
CA GLY A 232 -3.52 2.57 -13.87
C GLY A 232 -2.44 3.16 -12.95
N LEU A 233 -2.22 4.46 -13.02
CA LEU A 233 -1.22 5.13 -12.21
C LEU A 233 -1.75 6.45 -11.64
N LEU A 234 -1.77 6.54 -10.30
CA LEU A 234 -1.97 7.77 -9.54
C LEU A 234 -0.66 8.17 -8.89
N TYR A 235 -0.29 9.44 -8.93
CA TYR A 235 0.92 9.92 -8.26
C TYR A 235 0.74 11.34 -7.72
N GLY A 236 1.48 11.70 -6.68
CA GLY A 236 1.47 13.05 -6.15
C GLY A 236 2.17 14.01 -7.11
N ALA A 237 1.54 15.14 -7.44
CA ALA A 237 2.14 16.14 -8.32
C ALA A 237 3.44 16.74 -7.73
N ASP A 238 3.56 16.73 -6.40
CA ASP A 238 4.71 17.22 -5.66
C ASP A 238 5.57 16.08 -5.06
N SER A 239 5.38 14.84 -5.55
CA SER A 239 6.15 13.69 -5.06
C SER A 239 7.62 13.78 -5.48
N GLU A 240 8.54 13.65 -4.51
CA GLU A 240 9.97 13.53 -4.77
C GLU A 240 10.38 12.12 -5.27
N LEU A 241 9.46 11.14 -5.20
CA LEU A 241 9.71 9.76 -5.61
C LEU A 241 9.19 9.42 -7.00
N PHE A 242 8.37 10.30 -7.56
CA PHE A 242 7.78 10.12 -8.87
C PHE A 242 7.95 11.37 -9.72
N SER A 243 8.49 11.22 -10.90
CA SER A 243 8.79 12.32 -11.82
C SER A 243 8.20 12.07 -13.20
N GLU A 244 8.12 13.12 -14.03
CA GLU A 244 7.80 13.00 -15.45
C GLU A 244 8.80 12.10 -16.20
N ARG A 245 10.06 12.02 -15.74
CA ARG A 245 11.06 11.11 -16.30
C ARG A 245 10.72 9.66 -15.96
N THR A 246 10.33 9.36 -14.72
CA THR A 246 9.82 8.05 -14.31
C THR A 246 8.60 7.65 -15.17
N LEU A 247 7.64 8.56 -15.35
CA LEU A 247 6.46 8.31 -16.18
C LEU A 247 6.83 8.01 -17.64
N GLY A 248 7.73 8.81 -18.21
CA GLY A 248 8.24 8.60 -19.57
C GLY A 248 8.93 7.26 -19.74
N TYR A 249 9.73 6.86 -18.74
CA TYR A 249 10.40 5.57 -18.72
C TYR A 249 9.41 4.40 -18.68
N MET A 250 8.44 4.44 -17.74
CA MET A 250 7.40 3.41 -17.64
C MET A 250 6.59 3.26 -18.94
N ARG A 251 6.27 4.37 -19.59
CA ARG A 251 5.60 4.35 -20.91
C ARG A 251 6.46 3.72 -22.02
N GLY A 252 7.78 3.84 -21.92
CA GLY A 252 8.72 3.18 -22.82
C GLY A 252 8.89 1.69 -22.58
N LEU A 253 8.52 1.20 -21.39
CA LEU A 253 8.61 -0.23 -21.03
C LEU A 253 7.36 -1.02 -21.46
N ARG A 254 6.24 -0.37 -21.76
CA ARG A 254 4.98 -1.01 -22.14
C ARG A 254 4.50 -0.53 -23.50
N ASP A 255 4.07 -1.48 -24.34
CA ASP A 255 3.40 -1.17 -25.60
C ASP A 255 1.95 -0.69 -25.38
N ALA A 256 1.26 -1.26 -24.37
CA ALA A 256 -0.11 -0.87 -24.05
C ALA A 256 -0.13 0.45 -23.25
N PRO A 257 -0.88 1.47 -23.71
CA PRO A 257 -1.05 2.70 -22.93
C PRO A 257 -1.80 2.43 -21.63
N PHE A 258 -1.58 3.26 -20.62
CA PHE A 258 -2.29 3.20 -19.36
C PHE A 258 -2.69 4.61 -18.88
N PRO A 259 -3.87 4.75 -18.25
CA PRO A 259 -4.30 6.01 -17.69
C PRO A 259 -3.40 6.45 -16.53
N THR A 260 -3.15 7.75 -16.46
CA THR A 260 -2.33 8.37 -15.43
C THR A 260 -3.02 9.60 -14.86
N HIS A 261 -2.87 9.85 -13.58
CA HIS A 261 -3.40 11.04 -12.93
C HIS A 261 -2.42 11.56 -11.88
N ALA A 262 -2.00 12.81 -12.04
CA ALA A 262 -1.23 13.54 -11.04
C ALA A 262 -2.19 14.22 -10.07
N LEU A 263 -2.13 13.85 -8.80
CA LEU A 263 -2.95 14.46 -7.74
C LEU A 263 -2.30 15.76 -7.28
N ALA A 264 -2.98 16.86 -7.49
CA ALA A 264 -2.48 18.19 -7.11
C ALA A 264 -2.31 18.33 -5.59
N ASP A 265 -1.35 19.15 -5.17
CA ASP A 265 -1.05 19.43 -3.76
C ASP A 265 -0.80 18.15 -2.94
N ALA A 266 -0.23 17.12 -3.55
CA ALA A 266 0.03 15.82 -2.93
C ALA A 266 1.47 15.38 -3.18
N GLN A 267 2.11 14.89 -2.13
CA GLN A 267 3.45 14.31 -2.13
C GLN A 267 3.35 12.77 -2.20
N HIS A 268 4.38 12.04 -1.75
CA HIS A 268 4.44 10.57 -1.81
C HIS A 268 3.27 9.87 -1.09
N HIS A 269 2.90 10.32 0.09
CA HIS A 269 1.73 9.80 0.81
C HIS A 269 0.47 10.57 0.40
N LEU A 270 0.13 10.51 -0.89
CA LEU A 270 -0.87 11.35 -1.55
C LEU A 270 -2.27 11.27 -0.89
N PHE A 271 -2.63 10.12 -0.34
CA PHE A 271 -3.92 9.95 0.36
C PHE A 271 -3.91 10.50 1.80
N LEU A 272 -2.74 10.86 2.35
CA LEU A 272 -2.66 11.65 3.59
C LEU A 272 -2.79 13.14 3.30
N ASP A 273 -2.22 13.60 2.20
CA ASP A 273 -2.28 15.01 1.80
C ASP A 273 -3.67 15.37 1.31
N GLN A 274 -4.26 14.55 0.43
CA GLN A 274 -5.52 14.81 -0.26
C GLN A 274 -6.48 13.60 -0.18
N PRO A 275 -6.94 13.17 1.01
CA PRO A 275 -7.68 11.91 1.19
C PRO A 275 -8.95 11.82 0.34
N LEU A 276 -9.79 12.85 0.34
CA LEU A 276 -11.05 12.83 -0.41
C LEU A 276 -10.82 12.92 -1.92
N ALA A 277 -9.90 13.78 -2.35
CA ALA A 277 -9.54 13.88 -3.77
C ALA A 277 -8.87 12.60 -4.27
N PHE A 278 -8.09 11.90 -3.43
CA PHE A 278 -7.54 10.60 -3.75
C PHE A 278 -8.64 9.56 -3.99
N VAL A 279 -9.67 9.49 -3.13
CA VAL A 279 -10.80 8.57 -3.33
C VAL A 279 -11.50 8.82 -4.67
N GLU A 280 -11.77 10.06 -5.03
CA GLU A 280 -12.41 10.42 -6.31
C GLU A 280 -11.50 10.10 -7.52
N ALA A 281 -10.20 10.39 -7.42
CA ALA A 281 -9.23 10.05 -8.44
C ALA A 281 -9.10 8.54 -8.61
N LEU A 282 -9.11 7.79 -7.51
CA LEU A 282 -9.05 6.33 -7.52
C LEU A 282 -10.31 5.72 -8.16
N ARG A 283 -11.52 6.20 -7.84
CA ARG A 283 -12.77 5.79 -8.52
C ARG A 283 -12.68 5.95 -10.04
N THR A 284 -12.21 7.12 -10.48
CA THR A 284 -12.03 7.41 -11.89
C THR A 284 -11.03 6.47 -12.53
N MET A 285 -9.90 6.22 -11.86
CA MET A 285 -8.85 5.31 -12.34
C MET A 285 -9.35 3.86 -12.42
N LEU A 286 -10.06 3.38 -11.39
CA LEU A 286 -10.64 2.03 -11.37
C LEU A 286 -11.63 1.81 -12.51
N THR A 287 -12.44 2.83 -12.82
CA THR A 287 -13.35 2.78 -13.98
C THR A 287 -12.58 2.63 -15.29
N ALA A 288 -11.49 3.38 -15.46
CA ALA A 288 -10.65 3.32 -16.67
C ALA A 288 -9.93 1.97 -16.80
N VAL A 289 -9.40 1.42 -15.68
CA VAL A 289 -8.72 0.11 -15.66
C VAL A 289 -9.68 -1.03 -15.96
N ARG A 290 -10.93 -0.98 -15.45
CA ARG A 290 -11.95 -2.01 -15.73
C ARG A 290 -12.48 -1.96 -17.17
N GLY A 291 -12.39 -0.83 -17.84
CA GLY A 291 -12.85 -0.66 -19.21
C GLY A 291 -11.79 -0.93 -20.29
N ALA A 292 -10.56 -1.26 -19.87
CA ALA A 292 -9.43 -1.55 -20.75
C ALA A 292 -9.30 -3.05 -21.00
#